data_88be2caece44407cbdf0041f891db8c8
#
_entry.id   88be2caece44407cbdf0041f891db8c8
#
_cell.length_a   1.000
_cell.length_b   1.000
_cell.length_c   1.000
_cell.angle_alpha   90.00
_cell.angle_beta   90.00
_cell.angle_gamma   90.00
#
_symmetry.space_group_name_H-M   'P 1'
#
loop_
_entity.id
_entity.type
_entity.pdbx_description
1 polymer ?
#
loop_
_entity_poly.entity_id
_entity_poly.type
_entity_poly.pdbx_seq_one_letter_code
_entity_poly.pdbx_strand_id
1 'polypeptide(L)'
;MSVAALHGQSVLGDRHVVQSFDGGVLVAVIDGLGHGQEAAAAASEAARTVESHAHAPVIEILQACHAAVRHTRGVVMSVASFNAADQTMVWTGVGNVEGLLLRSDSTASPSSEMLMLRGGVVGHHLPSLAAAIIPVTRGDTLIFATDGVGIGFSRGLHSNEHPQRMSDRILATYETRADDALVVTARFCG
;
A
#
# COMPACT_ATOMS: atom_id res chain seq x y z
N MET A 1 -5.98 9.30 -4.05
CA MET A 1 -5.06 8.40 -4.74
C MET A 1 -4.82 8.88 -6.14
N SER A 2 -3.69 8.53 -6.73
CA SER A 2 -3.34 8.85 -8.12
C SER A 2 -2.65 7.66 -8.76
N VAL A 3 -2.92 7.44 -10.03
CA VAL A 3 -2.47 6.26 -10.79
C VAL A 3 -2.07 6.68 -12.20
N ALA A 4 -1.01 6.05 -12.72
CA ALA A 4 -0.60 6.15 -14.12
C ALA A 4 -0.32 4.75 -14.67
N ALA A 5 -0.79 4.49 -15.90
CA ALA A 5 -0.51 3.26 -16.62
C ALA A 5 0.82 3.37 -17.37
N LEU A 6 1.54 2.28 -17.46
CA LEU A 6 2.71 2.16 -18.34
C LEU A 6 2.33 2.54 -19.77
N HIS A 7 3.16 3.37 -20.41
CA HIS A 7 2.87 3.89 -21.74
C HIS A 7 2.63 2.76 -22.75
N GLY A 8 1.46 2.83 -23.42
CA GLY A 8 1.02 1.81 -24.39
C GLY A 8 0.26 0.63 -23.79
N GLN A 9 0.06 0.57 -22.47
CA GLN A 9 -0.80 -0.42 -21.81
C GLN A 9 -2.20 0.15 -21.58
N SER A 10 -3.22 -0.67 -21.80
CA SER A 10 -4.63 -0.31 -21.55
C SER A 10 -5.16 -0.90 -20.22
N VAL A 11 -4.35 -1.72 -19.56
CA VAL A 11 -4.72 -2.45 -18.33
C VAL A 11 -3.63 -2.27 -17.31
N LEU A 12 -3.99 -1.75 -16.14
CA LEU A 12 -3.10 -1.56 -14.99
C LEU A 12 -2.86 -2.86 -14.24
N GLY A 13 -1.59 -3.16 -13.96
CA GLY A 13 -1.16 -4.23 -13.06
C GLY A 13 -1.39 -3.89 -11.59
N ASP A 14 -1.38 -2.60 -11.27
CA ASP A 14 -1.54 -2.10 -9.91
C ASP A 14 -3.01 -2.06 -9.46
N ARG A 15 -3.26 -2.38 -8.19
CA ARG A 15 -4.57 -2.27 -7.53
C ARG A 15 -4.42 -1.69 -6.14
N HIS A 16 -5.49 -1.07 -5.66
CA HIS A 16 -5.64 -0.67 -4.26
C HIS A 16 -6.96 -1.17 -3.70
N VAL A 17 -6.99 -1.34 -2.39
CA VAL A 17 -8.20 -1.64 -1.64
C VAL A 17 -8.30 -0.65 -0.49
N VAL A 18 -9.47 -0.05 -0.30
CA VAL A 18 -9.84 0.69 0.90
C VAL A 18 -11.17 0.13 1.38
N GLN A 19 -11.12 -0.66 2.43
CA GLN A 19 -12.29 -1.40 2.91
C GLN A 19 -12.55 -1.09 4.39
N SER A 20 -13.72 -0.53 4.67
CA SER A 20 -14.18 -0.33 6.05
C SER A 20 -14.67 -1.64 6.65
N PHE A 21 -14.42 -1.83 7.94
CA PHE A 21 -14.96 -2.91 8.76
C PHE A 21 -15.36 -2.34 10.13
N ASP A 22 -16.02 -3.14 10.97
CA ASP A 22 -16.44 -2.68 12.30
C ASP A 22 -15.21 -2.25 13.14
N GLY A 23 -15.17 -0.99 13.51
CA GLY A 23 -14.09 -0.37 14.29
C GLY A 23 -12.84 0.05 13.51
N GLY A 24 -12.80 -0.10 12.17
CA GLY A 24 -11.59 0.24 11.44
C GLY A 24 -11.69 0.36 9.93
N VAL A 25 -10.52 0.59 9.32
CA VAL A 25 -10.35 0.65 7.85
C VAL A 25 -9.07 -0.07 7.46
N LEU A 26 -9.18 -0.91 6.45
CA LEU A 26 -8.04 -1.55 5.78
C LEU A 26 -7.67 -0.76 4.52
N VAL A 27 -6.38 -0.53 4.33
CA VAL A 27 -5.79 0.05 3.12
C VAL A 27 -4.74 -0.91 2.60
N ALA A 28 -4.81 -1.29 1.34
CA ALA A 28 -3.81 -2.11 0.69
C ALA A 28 -3.44 -1.55 -0.68
N VAL A 29 -2.19 -1.74 -1.07
CA VAL A 29 -1.69 -1.51 -2.43
C VAL A 29 -1.01 -2.79 -2.89
N ILE A 30 -1.33 -3.19 -4.11
CA ILE A 30 -1.01 -4.48 -4.71
C ILE A 30 -0.47 -4.21 -6.09
N ASP A 31 0.70 -4.74 -6.39
CA ASP A 31 1.33 -4.71 -7.70
C ASP A 31 1.46 -6.15 -8.23
N GLY A 32 0.85 -6.41 -9.38
CA GLY A 32 0.90 -7.70 -10.06
C GLY A 32 2.20 -7.86 -10.83
N LEU A 33 2.95 -8.94 -10.59
CA LEU A 33 4.25 -9.14 -11.21
C LEU A 33 4.22 -9.09 -12.75
N GLY A 34 5.01 -8.17 -13.30
CA GLY A 34 5.07 -7.88 -14.71
C GLY A 34 4.02 -6.86 -15.13
N HIS A 35 3.55 -6.92 -16.35
CA HIS A 35 2.61 -5.93 -16.90
C HIS A 35 1.49 -6.60 -17.72
N GLY A 36 0.43 -5.83 -18.00
CA GLY A 36 -0.66 -6.26 -18.85
C GLY A 36 -1.68 -7.17 -18.14
N GLN A 37 -2.39 -8.00 -18.92
CA GLN A 37 -3.57 -8.74 -18.43
C GLN A 37 -3.25 -9.75 -17.31
N GLU A 38 -2.11 -10.42 -17.37
CA GLU A 38 -1.76 -11.44 -16.36
C GLU A 38 -1.41 -10.80 -15.00
N ALA A 39 -0.67 -9.68 -15.01
CA ALA A 39 -0.40 -8.89 -13.82
C ALA A 39 -1.71 -8.35 -13.21
N ALA A 40 -2.56 -7.76 -14.04
CA ALA A 40 -3.86 -7.24 -13.63
C ALA A 40 -4.80 -8.32 -13.08
N ALA A 41 -4.76 -9.54 -13.63
CA ALA A 41 -5.54 -10.67 -13.12
C ALA A 41 -5.05 -11.10 -11.73
N ALA A 42 -3.72 -11.21 -11.54
CA ALA A 42 -3.12 -11.53 -10.24
C ALA A 42 -3.47 -10.48 -9.18
N ALA A 43 -3.26 -9.19 -9.50
CA ALA A 43 -3.59 -8.10 -8.59
C ALA A 43 -5.08 -8.02 -8.26
N SER A 44 -5.96 -8.29 -9.24
CA SER A 44 -7.42 -8.30 -9.03
C SER A 44 -7.86 -9.46 -8.13
N GLU A 45 -7.25 -10.63 -8.25
CA GLU A 45 -7.52 -11.78 -7.37
C GLU A 45 -7.08 -11.49 -5.93
N ALA A 46 -5.87 -10.93 -5.77
CA ALA A 46 -5.37 -10.50 -4.46
C ALA A 46 -6.29 -9.43 -3.85
N ALA A 47 -6.73 -8.44 -4.64
CA ALA A 47 -7.62 -7.38 -4.16
C ALA A 47 -8.95 -7.94 -3.64
N ARG A 48 -9.60 -8.84 -4.37
CA ARG A 48 -10.83 -9.52 -3.89
C ARG A 48 -10.61 -10.29 -2.60
N THR A 49 -9.45 -10.93 -2.47
CA THR A 49 -9.09 -11.66 -1.24
C THR A 49 -8.90 -10.71 -0.06
N VAL A 50 -8.23 -9.57 -0.28
CA VAL A 50 -8.09 -8.51 0.73
C VAL A 50 -9.45 -7.98 1.17
N GLU A 51 -10.34 -7.65 0.22
CA GLU A 51 -11.69 -7.14 0.50
C GLU A 51 -12.50 -8.11 1.36
N SER A 52 -12.46 -9.41 1.02
CA SER A 52 -13.21 -10.44 1.76
C SER A 52 -12.67 -10.74 3.15
N HIS A 53 -11.42 -10.38 3.44
CA HIS A 53 -10.73 -10.63 4.72
C HIS A 53 -10.39 -9.33 5.47
N ALA A 54 -11.00 -8.20 5.12
CA ALA A 54 -10.60 -6.88 5.63
C ALA A 54 -10.61 -6.74 7.16
N HIS A 55 -11.38 -7.55 7.87
CA HIS A 55 -11.48 -7.60 9.33
C HIS A 55 -10.43 -8.52 10.00
N ALA A 56 -9.70 -9.31 9.21
CA ALA A 56 -8.71 -10.24 9.72
C ALA A 56 -7.36 -9.54 10.05
N PRO A 57 -6.51 -10.15 10.88
CA PRO A 57 -5.14 -9.69 11.08
C PRO A 57 -4.37 -9.59 9.76
N VAL A 58 -3.55 -8.54 9.57
CA VAL A 58 -2.85 -8.28 8.31
C VAL A 58 -1.95 -9.44 7.84
N ILE A 59 -1.42 -10.24 8.78
CA ILE A 59 -0.63 -11.45 8.46
C ILE A 59 -1.52 -12.53 7.84
N GLU A 60 -2.73 -12.74 8.36
CA GLU A 60 -3.68 -13.71 7.83
C GLU A 60 -4.18 -13.28 6.45
N ILE A 61 -4.39 -11.99 6.23
CA ILE A 61 -4.72 -11.44 4.90
C ILE A 61 -3.64 -11.78 3.88
N LEU A 62 -2.35 -11.56 4.22
CA LEU A 62 -1.25 -11.91 3.32
C LEU A 62 -1.16 -13.42 3.05
N GLN A 63 -1.43 -14.25 4.05
CA GLN A 63 -1.45 -15.71 3.89
C GLN A 63 -2.62 -16.17 3.00
N ALA A 64 -3.81 -15.57 3.16
CA ALA A 64 -4.96 -15.83 2.31
C ALA A 64 -4.69 -15.40 0.86
N CYS A 65 -4.12 -14.21 0.65
CA CYS A 65 -3.69 -13.76 -0.67
C CYS A 65 -2.66 -14.70 -1.28
N HIS A 66 -1.66 -15.14 -0.49
CA HIS A 66 -0.66 -16.10 -0.96
C HIS A 66 -1.28 -17.39 -1.47
N ALA A 67 -2.27 -17.92 -0.76
CA ALA A 67 -2.98 -19.12 -1.20
C ALA A 67 -3.81 -18.88 -2.48
N ALA A 68 -4.50 -17.72 -2.53
CA ALA A 68 -5.39 -17.39 -3.64
C ALA A 68 -4.66 -17.21 -4.97
N VAL A 69 -3.49 -16.51 -4.98
CA VAL A 69 -2.80 -16.15 -6.22
C VAL A 69 -1.71 -17.13 -6.66
N ARG A 70 -1.61 -18.34 -6.06
CA ARG A 70 -0.59 -19.35 -6.38
C ARG A 70 -0.55 -19.80 -7.84
N HIS A 71 -1.66 -19.72 -8.52
CA HIS A 71 -1.82 -20.11 -9.92
C HIS A 71 -1.57 -18.97 -10.91
N THR A 72 -1.20 -17.78 -10.39
CA THR A 72 -0.91 -16.58 -11.16
C THR A 72 0.59 -16.28 -11.18
N ARG A 73 0.98 -15.12 -11.72
CA ARG A 73 2.37 -14.64 -11.62
C ARG A 73 2.76 -14.21 -10.21
N GLY A 74 1.79 -14.12 -9.30
CA GLY A 74 1.98 -13.56 -7.97
C GLY A 74 1.92 -12.04 -7.95
N VAL A 75 2.00 -11.50 -6.74
CA VAL A 75 1.95 -10.06 -6.49
C VAL A 75 2.97 -9.66 -5.43
N VAL A 76 3.33 -8.39 -5.40
CA VAL A 76 3.92 -7.74 -4.24
C VAL A 76 2.87 -6.81 -3.64
N MET A 77 2.88 -6.61 -2.33
CA MET A 77 1.82 -5.82 -1.70
C MET A 77 2.18 -5.32 -0.31
N SER A 78 1.60 -4.19 0.04
CA SER A 78 1.63 -3.63 1.40
C SER A 78 0.21 -3.42 1.90
N VAL A 79 0.00 -3.71 3.19
CA VAL A 79 -1.31 -3.65 3.84
C VAL A 79 -1.19 -2.93 5.17
N ALA A 80 -2.14 -2.05 5.45
CA ALA A 80 -2.29 -1.36 6.73
C ALA A 80 -3.74 -1.45 7.22
N SER A 81 -3.93 -1.84 8.46
CA SER A 81 -5.24 -1.88 9.14
C SER A 81 -5.24 -0.84 10.25
N PHE A 82 -6.16 0.11 10.20
CA PHE A 82 -6.37 1.13 11.22
C PHE A 82 -7.47 0.69 12.16
N ASN A 83 -7.21 0.78 13.46
CA ASN A 83 -8.20 0.65 14.52
C ASN A 83 -8.49 2.03 15.11
N ALA A 84 -9.74 2.49 14.99
CA ALA A 84 -10.14 3.82 15.45
C ALA A 84 -10.25 3.89 17.00
N ALA A 85 -10.66 2.81 17.65
CA ALA A 85 -10.82 2.77 19.10
C ALA A 85 -9.48 2.82 19.83
N ASP A 86 -8.51 2.03 19.35
CA ASP A 86 -7.18 1.93 19.94
C ASP A 86 -6.22 3.01 19.42
N GLN A 87 -6.62 3.75 18.39
CA GLN A 87 -5.76 4.71 17.67
C GLN A 87 -4.43 4.07 17.26
N THR A 88 -4.51 2.91 16.65
CA THR A 88 -3.35 2.16 16.16
C THR A 88 -3.49 1.83 14.69
N MET A 89 -2.36 1.67 14.04
CA MET A 89 -2.23 1.09 12.71
C MET A 89 -1.33 -0.14 12.80
N VAL A 90 -1.78 -1.24 12.22
CA VAL A 90 -0.95 -2.45 12.04
C VAL A 90 -0.64 -2.57 10.56
N TRP A 91 0.65 -2.61 10.21
CA TRP A 91 1.06 -2.72 8.82
C TRP A 91 2.13 -3.77 8.57
N THR A 92 2.16 -4.27 7.33
CA THR A 92 3.14 -5.22 6.84
C THR A 92 3.24 -5.13 5.32
N GLY A 93 4.36 -5.57 4.74
CA GLY A 93 4.54 -5.60 3.29
C GLY A 93 5.49 -6.69 2.84
N VAL A 94 5.23 -7.22 1.64
CA VAL A 94 6.05 -8.21 0.92
C VAL A 94 6.34 -7.69 -0.48
N GLY A 95 7.62 -7.62 -0.80
CA GLY A 95 8.11 -7.10 -2.09
C GLY A 95 8.60 -5.66 -1.97
N ASN A 96 8.21 -4.79 -2.91
CA ASN A 96 8.73 -3.44 -3.11
C ASN A 96 7.66 -2.32 -3.09
N VAL A 97 6.43 -2.60 -2.70
CA VAL A 97 5.42 -1.55 -2.47
C VAL A 97 5.78 -0.77 -1.21
N GLU A 98 6.34 0.42 -1.40
CA GLU A 98 6.83 1.24 -0.30
C GLU A 98 5.69 1.80 0.56
N GLY A 99 5.89 1.85 1.87
CA GLY A 99 4.96 2.43 2.84
C GLY A 99 5.64 3.49 3.71
N LEU A 100 4.98 4.62 3.87
CA LEU A 100 5.42 5.73 4.73
C LEU A 100 4.25 6.20 5.59
N LEU A 101 4.45 6.34 6.90
CA LEU A 101 3.56 7.07 7.79
C LEU A 101 4.17 8.44 8.08
N LEU A 102 3.52 9.49 7.60
CA LEU A 102 3.89 10.90 7.86
C LEU A 102 3.12 11.39 9.08
N ARG A 103 3.86 11.87 10.09
CA ARG A 103 3.26 12.38 11.33
C ARG A 103 2.63 13.75 11.11
N SER A 104 1.47 13.95 11.71
CA SER A 104 0.78 15.26 11.71
C SER A 104 1.45 16.27 12.64
N ASP A 105 2.03 15.78 13.75
CA ASP A 105 2.79 16.61 14.68
C ASP A 105 4.17 16.94 14.09
N SER A 106 4.41 18.22 13.80
CA SER A 106 5.68 18.70 13.26
C SER A 106 6.84 18.58 14.24
N THR A 107 6.58 18.33 15.52
CA THR A 107 7.59 18.13 16.56
C THR A 107 7.92 16.66 16.79
N ALA A 108 7.17 15.75 16.16
CA ALA A 108 7.41 14.31 16.27
C ALA A 108 8.82 13.93 15.78
N SER A 109 9.46 13.05 16.53
CA SER A 109 10.77 12.51 16.16
C SER A 109 10.76 10.97 16.29
N PRO A 110 10.80 10.25 15.18
CA PRO A 110 10.90 10.71 13.80
C PRO A 110 9.61 11.36 13.29
N SER A 111 9.73 12.28 12.33
CA SER A 111 8.58 12.94 11.67
C SER A 111 7.87 12.02 10.67
N SER A 112 8.48 10.91 10.31
CA SER A 112 7.89 9.87 9.46
C SER A 112 8.49 8.50 9.75
N GLU A 113 7.75 7.45 9.48
CA GLU A 113 8.18 6.06 9.64
C GLU A 113 8.03 5.32 8.32
N MET A 114 9.08 4.57 7.94
CA MET A 114 9.06 3.73 6.74
C MET A 114 8.63 2.30 7.11
N LEU A 115 7.79 1.70 6.29
CA LEU A 115 7.45 0.29 6.37
C LEU A 115 8.69 -0.57 6.09
N MET A 116 9.01 -1.47 7.01
CA MET A 116 10.05 -2.46 6.78
C MET A 116 9.51 -3.58 5.87
N LEU A 117 9.88 -3.53 4.61
CA LEU A 117 9.49 -4.52 3.63
C LEU A 117 10.28 -5.84 3.78
N ARG A 118 9.62 -6.95 3.44
CA ARG A 118 10.22 -8.28 3.37
C ARG A 118 10.32 -8.69 1.91
N GLY A 119 11.53 -9.06 1.48
CA GLY A 119 11.74 -9.57 0.13
C GLY A 119 10.97 -10.87 -0.10
N GLY A 120 10.21 -10.93 -1.19
CA GLY A 120 9.38 -12.08 -1.54
C GLY A 120 8.32 -11.75 -2.56
N VAL A 121 7.51 -12.75 -2.89
CA VAL A 121 6.39 -12.66 -3.83
C VAL A 121 5.21 -13.44 -3.25
N VAL A 122 4.11 -12.76 -3.00
CA VAL A 122 2.85 -13.37 -2.58
C VAL A 122 2.32 -14.23 -3.71
N GLY A 123 2.06 -15.50 -3.44
CA GLY A 123 1.73 -16.52 -4.44
C GLY A 123 2.87 -17.52 -4.72
N HIS A 124 4.13 -17.10 -4.58
CA HIS A 124 5.29 -17.95 -4.87
C HIS A 124 6.20 -18.16 -3.64
N HIS A 125 6.84 -17.10 -3.20
CA HIS A 125 7.75 -17.13 -2.06
C HIS A 125 7.31 -16.14 -0.99
N LEU A 126 6.59 -16.63 0.01
CA LEU A 126 6.16 -15.84 1.15
C LEU A 126 7.25 -15.90 2.23
N PRO A 127 7.86 -14.78 2.60
CA PRO A 127 8.86 -14.76 3.66
C PRO A 127 8.23 -14.96 5.05
N SER A 128 9.05 -15.09 6.08
CA SER A 128 8.56 -14.99 7.45
C SER A 128 7.94 -13.60 7.65
N LEU A 129 6.64 -13.56 7.87
CA LEU A 129 5.87 -12.32 8.02
C LEU A 129 6.06 -11.72 9.42
N ALA A 130 6.17 -10.40 9.46
CA ALA A 130 6.14 -9.62 10.68
C ALA A 130 5.31 -8.35 10.43
N ALA A 131 4.46 -8.00 11.37
CA ALA A 131 3.68 -6.76 11.33
C ALA A 131 4.15 -5.82 12.44
N ALA A 132 4.22 -4.53 12.14
CA ALA A 132 4.48 -3.49 13.13
C ALA A 132 3.15 -2.86 13.57
N ILE A 133 3.02 -2.65 14.87
CA ILE A 133 1.89 -1.92 15.46
C ILE A 133 2.40 -0.52 15.81
N ILE A 134 1.76 0.50 15.26
CA ILE A 134 2.17 1.88 15.40
C ILE A 134 1.00 2.70 15.94
N PRO A 135 1.17 3.49 17.01
CA PRO A 135 0.16 4.46 17.42
C PRO A 135 -0.02 5.51 16.33
N VAL A 136 -1.26 5.89 16.07
CA VAL A 136 -1.61 6.94 15.10
C VAL A 136 -2.41 8.03 15.79
N THR A 137 -2.21 9.25 15.33
CA THR A 137 -2.95 10.42 15.80
C THR A 137 -3.69 11.09 14.65
N ARG A 138 -4.74 11.84 14.99
CA ARG A 138 -5.51 12.57 13.97
C ARG A 138 -4.61 13.46 13.13
N GLY A 139 -4.70 13.30 11.80
CA GLY A 139 -3.90 14.02 10.84
C GLY A 139 -2.70 13.23 10.30
N ASP A 140 -2.28 12.15 10.98
CA ASP A 140 -1.25 11.24 10.45
C ASP A 140 -1.67 10.70 9.10
N THR A 141 -0.73 10.61 8.17
CA THR A 141 -1.02 10.27 6.78
C THR A 141 -0.17 9.09 6.33
N LEU A 142 -0.84 7.98 6.02
CA LEU A 142 -0.24 6.83 5.36
C LEU A 142 -0.09 7.12 3.87
N ILE A 143 1.05 6.74 3.31
CA ILE A 143 1.34 6.79 1.89
C ILE A 143 1.86 5.41 1.48
N PHE A 144 1.23 4.80 0.46
CA PHE A 144 1.77 3.64 -0.23
C PHE A 144 2.11 4.03 -1.67
N ALA A 145 3.23 3.51 -2.18
CA ALA A 145 3.68 3.75 -3.55
C ALA A 145 4.26 2.47 -4.16
N THR A 146 3.86 2.14 -5.39
CA THR A 146 4.45 1.05 -6.19
C THR A 146 5.78 1.48 -6.81
N ASP A 147 6.56 0.57 -7.37
CA ASP A 147 7.92 0.83 -7.89
C ASP A 147 7.95 1.65 -9.19
N GLY A 148 6.79 1.84 -9.85
CA GLY A 148 6.63 2.86 -10.89
C GLY A 148 6.82 4.29 -10.37
N VAL A 149 6.86 4.47 -9.03
CA VAL A 149 7.18 5.73 -8.36
C VAL A 149 8.66 5.73 -7.95
N GLY A 150 9.41 6.70 -8.46
CA GLY A 150 10.86 6.79 -8.27
C GLY A 150 11.28 7.06 -6.82
N ILE A 151 12.52 6.68 -6.52
CA ILE A 151 13.16 6.85 -5.21
C ILE A 151 13.13 8.32 -4.78
N GLY A 152 12.81 8.56 -3.52
CA GLY A 152 12.85 9.89 -2.91
C GLY A 152 11.50 10.61 -2.91
N PHE A 153 10.42 9.95 -3.29
CA PHE A 153 9.06 10.54 -3.20
C PHE A 153 8.70 11.01 -1.79
N SER A 154 9.37 10.46 -0.77
CA SER A 154 9.20 10.86 0.64
C SER A 154 9.76 12.24 0.98
N ARG A 155 10.52 12.86 0.07
CA ARG A 155 11.14 14.17 0.33
C ARG A 155 10.13 15.30 0.16
N GLY A 156 10.18 16.28 1.08
CA GLY A 156 9.35 17.48 0.99
C GLY A 156 7.86 17.21 1.15
N LEU A 157 7.49 16.14 1.85
CA LEU A 157 6.09 15.89 2.22
C LEU A 157 5.71 16.78 3.41
N HIS A 158 4.50 17.30 3.37
CA HIS A 158 3.94 18.13 4.42
C HIS A 158 2.59 17.56 4.88
N SER A 159 2.45 17.28 6.17
CA SER A 159 1.26 16.65 6.75
C SER A 159 -0.01 17.50 6.62
N ASN A 160 0.10 18.82 6.42
CA ASN A 160 -1.01 19.73 6.17
C ASN A 160 -1.53 19.73 4.73
N GLU A 161 -0.81 19.10 3.79
CA GLU A 161 -1.26 19.00 2.40
C GLU A 161 -2.48 18.08 2.29
N HIS A 162 -3.45 18.43 1.42
CA HIS A 162 -4.61 17.58 1.19
C HIS A 162 -4.17 16.24 0.59
N PRO A 163 -4.64 15.05 1.08
CA PRO A 163 -4.20 13.74 0.63
C PRO A 163 -4.22 13.56 -0.88
N GLN A 164 -5.29 13.99 -1.57
CA GLN A 164 -5.36 13.89 -3.03
C GLN A 164 -4.27 14.71 -3.72
N ARG A 165 -4.03 15.95 -3.29
CA ARG A 165 -2.97 16.79 -3.87
C ARG A 165 -1.58 16.19 -3.62
N MET A 166 -1.39 15.56 -2.47
CA MET A 166 -0.14 14.87 -2.14
C MET A 166 0.12 13.71 -3.11
N SER A 167 -0.86 12.83 -3.34
CA SER A 167 -0.71 11.74 -4.30
C SER A 167 -0.53 12.23 -5.73
N ASP A 168 -1.26 13.26 -6.16
CA ASP A 168 -1.11 13.86 -7.49
C ASP A 168 0.31 14.42 -7.69
N ARG A 169 0.83 15.15 -6.70
CA ARG A 169 2.17 15.73 -6.73
C ARG A 169 3.26 14.67 -6.73
N ILE A 170 3.12 13.64 -5.88
CA ILE A 170 4.07 12.52 -5.85
C ILE A 170 4.13 11.87 -7.23
N LEU A 171 3.00 11.48 -7.79
CA LEU A 171 2.95 10.84 -9.08
C LEU A 171 3.53 11.74 -10.19
N ALA A 172 3.09 13.00 -10.28
CA ALA A 172 3.56 13.94 -11.30
C ALA A 172 5.08 14.21 -11.24
N THR A 173 5.69 14.08 -10.02
CA THR A 173 7.11 14.41 -9.81
C THR A 173 8.01 13.19 -9.94
N TYR A 174 7.53 12.02 -9.52
CA TYR A 174 8.35 10.82 -9.32
C TYR A 174 7.93 9.62 -10.19
N GLU A 175 6.93 9.73 -11.06
CA GLU A 175 6.61 8.69 -12.04
C GLU A 175 7.83 8.37 -12.91
N THR A 176 8.23 7.09 -12.92
CA THR A 176 9.41 6.64 -13.68
C THR A 176 9.10 6.38 -15.15
N ARG A 177 7.83 6.14 -15.49
CA ARG A 177 7.35 5.70 -16.81
C ARG A 177 7.93 4.36 -17.28
N ALA A 178 8.54 3.64 -16.36
CA ALA A 178 9.14 2.32 -16.63
C ALA A 178 8.16 1.19 -16.31
N ASP A 179 7.18 1.43 -15.43
CA ASP A 179 6.12 0.51 -15.04
C ASP A 179 4.82 1.27 -14.72
N ASP A 180 3.75 0.53 -14.41
CA ASP A 180 2.55 1.08 -13.82
C ASP A 180 2.91 1.78 -12.51
N ALA A 181 2.25 2.89 -12.20
CA ALA A 181 2.55 3.66 -11.01
C ALA A 181 1.27 4.00 -10.23
N LEU A 182 1.24 3.62 -8.97
CA LEU A 182 0.12 3.89 -8.07
C LEU A 182 0.61 4.54 -6.78
N VAL A 183 -0.02 5.64 -6.40
CA VAL A 183 0.16 6.30 -5.10
C VAL A 183 -1.18 6.36 -4.37
N VAL A 184 -1.22 5.81 -3.18
CA VAL A 184 -2.37 5.90 -2.28
C VAL A 184 -1.98 6.71 -1.04
N THR A 185 -2.76 7.74 -0.73
CA THR A 185 -2.62 8.51 0.51
C THR A 185 -3.90 8.41 1.33
N ALA A 186 -3.77 8.01 2.58
CA ALA A 186 -4.88 7.88 3.52
C ALA A 186 -4.58 8.65 4.81
N ARG A 187 -5.47 9.57 5.19
CA ARG A 187 -5.33 10.37 6.42
C ARG A 187 -6.22 9.81 7.51
N PHE A 188 -5.64 9.59 8.69
CA PHE A 188 -6.38 9.21 9.87
C PHE A 188 -7.14 10.43 10.41
N CYS A 189 -8.46 10.30 10.49
CA CYS A 189 -9.35 11.40 10.93
C CYS A 189 -9.90 11.21 12.37
N GLY A 190 -9.55 10.07 13.02
CA GLY A 190 -10.05 9.71 14.34
C GLY A 190 -11.40 9.03 14.29
#